data_87e2b02cc67b816add4df5c453112406
#
_entry.id   87e2b02cc67b816add4df5c453112406
#
_cell.length_a   1.000
_cell.length_b   1.000
_cell.length_c   1.000
_cell.angle_alpha   90.00
_cell.angle_beta   90.00
_cell.angle_gamma   90.00
#
_symmetry.space_group_name_H-M   'P 1'
#
loop_
_entity.id
_entity.type
_entity.pdbx_description
1 polymer ?
#
loop_
_entity_poly.entity_id
_entity_poly.type
_entity_poly.pdbx_seq_one_letter_code
_entity_poly.pdbx_strand_id
1 'polypeptide(L)' 'MLWKIFRYGNACDAIEVEANSFDEALAIARKINKAFCAGFVVKKKEGNIC' A
#
# COMPACT_ATOMS: atom_id res chain seq x y z
N MET A 1 9.05 3.00 -7.30
CA MET A 1 9.08 2.47 -5.95
C MET A 1 7.84 1.66 -5.68
N LEU A 2 8.02 0.56 -5.00
CA LEU A 2 6.89 -0.29 -4.68
C LEU A 2 6.34 0.09 -3.32
N TRP A 3 5.06 0.37 -3.29
CA TRP A 3 4.41 0.79 -2.05
C TRP A 3 3.40 -0.26 -1.63
N LYS A 4 3.30 -0.47 -0.33
CA LYS A 4 2.33 -1.39 0.20
C LYS A 4 1.29 -0.55 0.91
N ILE A 5 0.08 -0.54 0.38
CA ILE A 5 -0.99 0.29 0.90
C ILE A 5 -2.02 -0.59 1.57
N PHE A 6 -2.46 -0.19 2.73
CA PHE A 6 -3.41 -1.01 3.47
C PHE A 6 -4.55 -0.18 4.04
N ARG A 7 -5.60 -0.85 4.42
CA ARG A 7 -6.74 -0.18 4.97
C ARG A 7 -6.50 0.08 6.43
N TYR A 8 -7.11 1.09 6.93
CA TYR A 8 -6.91 1.47 8.30
C TYR A 8 -7.29 0.32 9.20
N GLY A 9 -6.39 -0.08 10.03
CA GLY A 9 -6.65 -1.13 10.98
C GLY A 9 -6.56 -2.55 10.43
N ASN A 10 -6.15 -2.71 9.18
CA ASN A 10 -6.08 -4.03 8.61
C ASN A 10 -4.90 -4.17 7.69
N ALA A 11 -3.75 -4.38 8.25
CA ALA A 11 -2.53 -4.47 7.47
C ALA A 11 -2.46 -5.74 6.64
N CYS A 12 -3.21 -6.74 6.99
CA CYS A 12 -3.17 -7.99 6.24
C CYS A 12 -3.83 -7.89 4.89
N ASP A 13 -4.65 -6.89 4.69
CA ASP A 13 -5.31 -6.70 3.43
C ASP A 13 -4.57 -5.74 2.53
N ALA A 14 -3.30 -5.56 2.72
CA ALA A 14 -2.55 -4.60 1.95
C ALA A 14 -2.39 -5.02 0.51
N ILE A 15 -2.24 -4.04 -0.38
CA ILE A 15 -1.97 -4.32 -1.77
C ILE A 15 -0.67 -3.63 -2.13
N GLU A 16 -0.03 -4.07 -3.18
CA GLU A 16 1.23 -3.49 -3.61
C GLU A 16 1.00 -2.65 -4.85
N VAL A 17 1.52 -1.43 -4.82
CA VAL A 17 1.32 -0.48 -5.88
C VAL A 17 2.64 0.11 -6.30
N GLU A 18 2.89 0.20 -7.59
CA GLU A 18 4.11 0.80 -8.08
C GLU A 18 3.85 2.27 -8.33
N ALA A 19 4.57 3.14 -7.67
CA ALA A 19 4.37 4.57 -7.81
C ALA A 19 5.62 5.33 -7.43
N ASN A 20 5.69 6.59 -7.77
CA ASN A 20 6.85 7.41 -7.48
C ASN A 20 6.77 8.06 -6.12
N SER A 21 5.61 8.17 -5.56
CA SER A 21 5.47 8.77 -4.25
C SER A 21 4.27 8.18 -3.54
N PHE A 22 4.18 8.45 -2.27
CA PHE A 22 3.08 7.92 -1.48
C PHE A 22 1.75 8.45 -2.00
N ASP A 23 1.71 9.72 -2.35
CA ASP A 23 0.47 10.31 -2.84
C ASP A 23 -0.01 9.59 -4.08
N GLU A 24 0.90 9.26 -4.98
CA GLU A 24 0.53 8.55 -6.16
C GLU A 24 0.06 7.14 -5.85
N ALA A 25 0.77 6.47 -4.98
CA ALA A 25 0.41 5.11 -4.60
C ALA A 25 -0.96 5.09 -3.95
N LEU A 26 -1.21 6.05 -3.08
CA LEU A 26 -2.46 6.11 -2.38
C LEU A 26 -3.61 6.39 -3.35
N ALA A 27 -3.37 7.25 -4.31
CA ALA A 27 -4.40 7.56 -5.29
C ALA A 27 -4.76 6.32 -6.10
N ILE A 28 -3.76 5.54 -6.47
CA ILE A 28 -4.02 4.32 -7.21
C ILE A 28 -4.79 3.33 -6.35
N ALA A 29 -4.39 3.18 -5.11
CA ALA A 29 -5.06 2.24 -4.23
C ALA A 29 -6.50 2.65 -3.98
N ARG A 30 -6.75 3.94 -3.86
CA ARG A 30 -8.09 4.40 -3.60
C ARG A 30 -9.03 4.20 -4.77
N LYS A 31 -8.49 4.01 -5.95
CA LYS A 31 -9.33 3.71 -7.07
C LYS A 31 -9.90 2.32 -6.91
N ILE A 32 -9.19 1.46 -6.20
CA ILE A 32 -9.63 0.10 -5.98
C ILE A 32 -10.58 0.09 -4.79
N ASN A 33 -10.18 0.77 -3.71
CA ASN A 33 -11.00 0.78 -2.52
C ASN A 33 -10.72 2.05 -1.74
N LYS A 34 -11.73 2.83 -1.47
CA LYS A 34 -11.54 4.09 -0.77
C LYS A 34 -11.07 3.93 0.65
N ALA A 35 -11.13 2.73 1.18
CA ALA A 35 -10.71 2.50 2.55
C ALA A 35 -9.20 2.51 2.71
N PHE A 36 -8.44 2.42 1.61
CA PHE A 36 -7.00 2.47 1.74
C PHE A 36 -6.58 3.88 2.15
N CYS A 37 -5.80 3.98 3.21
CA CYS A 37 -5.41 5.28 3.71
C CYS A 37 -4.00 5.34 4.28
N ALA A 38 -3.27 4.26 4.30
CA ALA A 38 -1.92 4.27 4.84
C ALA A 38 -1.04 3.32 4.06
N GLY A 39 0.26 3.51 4.14
CA GLY A 39 1.15 2.63 3.44
C GLY A 39 2.59 2.97 3.67
N PHE A 40 3.48 2.16 3.10
CA PHE A 40 4.91 2.41 3.25
C PHE A 40 5.64 1.78 2.07
N VAL A 41 6.85 2.20 1.88
CA VAL A 41 7.66 1.71 0.79
C VAL A 41 8.19 0.32 1.12
N VAL A 42 8.12 -0.57 0.15
CA VAL A 42 8.65 -1.90 0.32
C VAL A 42 10.06 -1.89 -0.22
N LYS A 43 11.05 -1.95 0.67
CA LYS A 43 12.41 -1.87 0.25
C LYS A 43 12.90 -3.14 -0.34
N LYS A 44 12.53 -4.26 0.14
CA LYS A 44 12.99 -5.49 -0.42
C LYS A 44 11.98 -6.53 -0.05
N LYS A 45 12.09 -7.66 -0.63
CA LYS A 45 11.22 -8.67 -0.35
C LYS A 45 11.33 -9.15 1.00
N GLU A 46 10.32 -9.34 1.66
CA GLU A 46 10.43 -9.82 2.93
C GLU A 46 9.30 -10.67 3.25
N GLY A 47 9.27 -11.32 4.27
CA GLY A 47 8.30 -12.27 4.64
C GLY A 47 6.99 -11.65 4.83
N ASN A 48 5.95 -12.43 4.91
CA ASN A 48 4.76 -11.89 5.13
C ASN A 48 4.52 -11.50 6.47
N ILE A 49 3.84 -10.47 6.65
CA ILE A 49 3.65 -9.90 7.92
C ILE A 49 2.38 -10.27 8.54
N CYS A 50 1.45 -10.69 7.88
CA CYS A 50 0.22 -11.10 8.47
C CYS A 50 0.31 -12.29 9.31
#